data_7910a05db09a606c665f5bb99d7c81a4
#
_entry.id   7910a05db09a606c665f5bb99d7c81a4
#
_cell.length_a   1.000
_cell.length_b   1.000
_cell.length_c   1.000
_cell.angle_alpha   90.00
_cell.angle_beta   90.00
_cell.angle_gamma   90.00
#
_symmetry.space_group_name_H-M   'P 1'
#
loop_
_entity.id
_entity.type
_entity.pdbx_description
1 polymer ?
#
loop_
_entity_poly.entity_id
_entity_poly.type
_entity_poly.pdbx_seq_one_letter_code
_entity_poly.pdbx_strand_id
1 'polypeptide(L)'
;MAGLLETVLLASAATLAPLLIGLSGGYLVRSKLFKASLSFLTAIAAGVISWFFLDVMGDSTLLGISEGLGGGASHLLLILLFPVGLLTMVFLDAKFQAHSEMNLGYLAALAVGFHGVAEGIAIGSGLSPASDVFAAIGGATVAESFVIHKALEGFAISIFLLAKGIRKKTIITVLAAGLPTILGALIGFVFSPDSSYFFALGGGAALWLLTVLIQRSLSLTNRTVWAIALLLGFLLLYSAGLLHSV
;
A
#
# COMPACT_ATOMS: atom_id res chain seq x y z
N MET A 1 22.08 17.87 -6.85
CA MET A 1 20.65 17.74 -7.20
C MET A 1 20.45 16.36 -7.82
N ALA A 2 19.53 15.58 -7.29
CA ALA A 2 19.18 14.30 -7.90
C ALA A 2 18.65 14.53 -9.33
N GLY A 3 19.11 13.71 -10.29
CA GLY A 3 18.61 13.76 -11.65
C GLY A 3 17.36 12.88 -11.80
N LEU A 4 16.63 13.04 -12.90
CA LEU A 4 15.44 12.24 -13.20
C LEU A 4 15.76 10.72 -13.15
N LEU A 5 16.92 10.33 -13.67
CA LEU A 5 17.36 8.92 -13.65
C LEU A 5 17.58 8.42 -12.21
N GLU A 6 18.19 9.22 -11.35
CA GLU A 6 18.42 8.88 -9.94
C GLU A 6 17.10 8.73 -9.20
N THR A 7 16.13 9.61 -9.46
CA THR A 7 14.77 9.52 -8.90
C THR A 7 14.09 8.20 -9.29
N VAL A 8 14.16 7.81 -10.58
CA VAL A 8 13.59 6.52 -11.05
C VAL A 8 14.29 5.34 -10.41
N LEU A 9 15.63 5.35 -10.35
CA LEU A 9 16.40 4.26 -9.75
C LEU A 9 16.10 4.11 -8.27
N LEU A 10 16.04 5.23 -7.53
CA LEU A 10 15.71 5.22 -6.11
C LEU A 10 14.28 4.71 -5.85
N ALA A 11 13.29 5.27 -6.55
CA ALA A 11 11.90 4.84 -6.41
C ALA A 11 11.75 3.36 -6.78
N SER A 12 12.46 2.89 -7.82
CA SER A 12 12.44 1.48 -8.21
C SER A 12 13.07 0.57 -7.15
N ALA A 13 14.22 0.94 -6.61
CA ALA A 13 14.91 0.16 -5.58
C ALA A 13 14.10 0.12 -4.28
N ALA A 14 13.61 1.28 -3.83
CA ALA A 14 12.84 1.41 -2.60
C ALA A 14 11.45 0.70 -2.67
N THR A 15 10.94 0.45 -3.87
CA THR A 15 9.61 -0.17 -4.05
C THR A 15 9.71 -1.63 -4.46
N LEU A 16 10.44 -1.95 -5.54
CA LEU A 16 10.40 -3.29 -6.13
C LEU A 16 11.13 -4.34 -5.28
N ALA A 17 12.26 -3.99 -4.67
CA ALA A 17 13.00 -4.92 -3.81
C ALA A 17 12.20 -5.29 -2.55
N PRO A 18 11.62 -4.34 -1.78
CA PRO A 18 10.76 -4.69 -0.64
C PRO A 18 9.52 -5.49 -1.02
N LEU A 19 8.86 -5.19 -2.13
CA LEU A 19 7.73 -6.00 -2.61
C LEU A 19 8.13 -7.46 -2.85
N LEU A 20 9.31 -7.72 -3.39
CA LEU A 20 9.84 -9.08 -3.57
C LEU A 20 10.21 -9.74 -2.24
N ILE A 21 10.70 -8.98 -1.25
CA ILE A 21 10.92 -9.47 0.11
C ILE A 21 9.58 -9.92 0.71
N GLY A 22 8.54 -9.10 0.58
CA GLY A 22 7.19 -9.43 1.04
C GLY A 22 6.61 -10.66 0.34
N LEU A 23 6.79 -10.78 -0.98
CA LEU A 23 6.43 -11.99 -1.73
C LEU A 23 7.13 -13.24 -1.18
N SER A 24 8.42 -13.14 -0.88
CA SER A 24 9.22 -14.23 -0.33
C SER A 24 8.71 -14.63 1.06
N GLY A 25 8.39 -13.65 1.92
CA GLY A 25 7.77 -13.87 3.22
C GLY A 25 6.43 -14.59 3.11
N GLY A 26 5.56 -14.14 2.22
CA GLY A 26 4.27 -14.79 1.94
C GLY A 26 4.43 -16.23 1.46
N TYR A 27 5.44 -16.50 0.62
CA TYR A 27 5.75 -17.86 0.16
C TYR A 27 6.21 -18.75 1.32
N LEU A 28 7.11 -18.27 2.18
CA LEU A 28 7.59 -19.02 3.32
C LEU A 28 6.43 -19.42 4.26
N VAL A 29 5.54 -18.47 4.56
CA VAL A 29 4.42 -18.70 5.48
C VAL A 29 3.35 -19.63 4.89
N ARG A 30 3.12 -19.60 3.57
CA ARG A 30 2.22 -20.54 2.87
C ARG A 30 2.87 -21.85 2.49
N SER A 31 4.17 -21.97 2.58
CA SER A 31 4.90 -23.18 2.22
C SER A 31 4.56 -24.36 3.14
N LYS A 32 5.01 -25.55 2.74
CA LYS A 32 4.87 -26.76 3.56
C LYS A 32 5.51 -26.65 4.95
N LEU A 33 6.43 -25.70 5.16
CA LEU A 33 7.13 -25.48 6.42
C LEU A 33 6.20 -24.97 7.52
N PHE A 34 5.38 -23.95 7.22
CA PHE A 34 4.51 -23.34 8.22
C PHE A 34 3.04 -23.74 8.08
N LYS A 35 2.58 -24.13 6.88
CA LYS A 35 1.21 -24.59 6.60
C LYS A 35 0.10 -23.69 7.19
N ALA A 36 0.37 -22.39 7.29
CA ALA A 36 -0.61 -21.47 7.83
C ALA A 36 -1.89 -21.46 6.98
N SER A 37 -3.04 -21.46 7.65
CA SER A 37 -4.31 -21.42 6.94
C SER A 37 -4.49 -20.09 6.19
N LEU A 38 -5.16 -20.15 5.03
CA LEU A 38 -5.41 -18.95 4.24
C LEU A 38 -6.22 -17.91 5.05
N SER A 39 -7.25 -18.37 5.80
CA SER A 39 -8.07 -17.48 6.61
C SER A 39 -7.28 -16.77 7.71
N PHE A 40 -6.31 -17.45 8.33
CA PHE A 40 -5.41 -16.86 9.32
C PHE A 40 -4.53 -15.78 8.69
N LEU A 41 -3.92 -16.09 7.53
CA LEU A 41 -3.09 -15.14 6.80
C LEU A 41 -3.91 -13.95 6.27
N THR A 42 -5.17 -14.19 5.85
CA THR A 42 -6.09 -13.12 5.44
C THR A 42 -6.43 -12.20 6.61
N ALA A 43 -6.56 -12.73 7.84
CA ALA A 43 -6.76 -11.91 9.03
C ALA A 43 -5.53 -11.05 9.35
N ILE A 44 -4.31 -11.59 9.20
CA ILE A 44 -3.07 -10.80 9.31
C ILE A 44 -3.06 -9.69 8.24
N ALA A 45 -3.33 -10.04 6.98
CA ALA A 45 -3.40 -9.04 5.90
C ALA A 45 -4.46 -7.96 6.16
N ALA A 46 -5.62 -8.34 6.72
CA ALA A 46 -6.64 -7.38 7.13
C ALA A 46 -6.12 -6.42 8.21
N GLY A 47 -5.33 -6.91 9.16
CA GLY A 47 -4.66 -6.08 10.17
C GLY A 47 -3.66 -5.10 9.56
N VAL A 48 -2.81 -5.58 8.65
CA VAL A 48 -1.86 -4.73 7.89
C VAL A 48 -2.62 -3.62 7.15
N ILE A 49 -3.66 -3.99 6.38
CA ILE A 49 -4.44 -3.02 5.60
C ILE A 49 -5.29 -2.10 6.50
N SER A 50 -5.65 -2.53 7.72
CA SER A 50 -6.33 -1.64 8.68
C SER A 50 -5.45 -0.47 9.11
N TRP A 51 -4.20 -0.74 9.49
CA TRP A 51 -3.26 0.33 9.80
C TRP A 51 -2.93 1.17 8.57
N PHE A 52 -2.65 0.52 7.45
CA PHE A 52 -2.43 1.17 6.17
C PHE A 52 -3.54 2.17 5.81
N PHE A 53 -4.81 1.78 5.98
CA PHE A 53 -5.95 2.67 5.74
C PHE A 53 -5.94 3.90 6.66
N LEU A 54 -5.61 3.71 7.95
CA LEU A 54 -5.53 4.82 8.91
C LEU A 54 -4.40 5.79 8.56
N ASP A 55 -3.25 5.28 8.15
CA ASP A 55 -2.06 6.03 7.74
C ASP A 55 -2.38 6.92 6.52
N VAL A 56 -2.93 6.31 5.47
CA VAL A 56 -3.36 7.00 4.24
C VAL A 56 -4.40 8.09 4.51
N MET A 57 -5.36 7.80 5.40
CA MET A 57 -6.36 8.80 5.77
C MET A 57 -5.75 9.93 6.60
N GLY A 58 -4.76 9.61 7.46
CA GLY A 58 -3.97 10.60 8.18
C GLY A 58 -3.27 11.54 7.20
N ASP A 59 -2.51 11.02 6.26
CA ASP A 59 -1.77 11.81 5.26
C ASP A 59 -2.69 12.68 4.41
N SER A 60 -3.85 12.15 3.98
CA SER A 60 -4.79 12.93 3.19
C SER A 60 -5.42 14.08 3.98
N THR A 61 -5.68 13.89 5.28
CA THR A 61 -6.33 14.91 6.13
C THR A 61 -5.35 15.94 6.68
N LEU A 62 -4.14 15.53 7.08
CA LEU A 62 -3.13 16.44 7.62
C LEU A 62 -2.66 17.47 6.59
N LEU A 63 -2.45 17.05 5.34
CA LEU A 63 -2.10 17.96 4.26
C LEU A 63 -3.24 18.94 3.97
N GLY A 64 -4.50 18.49 3.99
CA GLY A 64 -5.66 19.36 3.86
C GLY A 64 -5.83 20.36 5.02
N ILE A 65 -5.43 19.98 6.25
CA ILE A 65 -5.46 20.87 7.42
C ILE A 65 -4.36 21.94 7.35
N SER A 66 -3.20 21.62 6.81
CA SER A 66 -2.07 22.57 6.70
C SER A 66 -2.38 23.76 5.79
N GLU A 67 -3.26 23.58 4.80
CA GLU A 67 -3.75 24.65 3.91
C GLU A 67 -4.84 25.52 4.56
N GLY A 68 -5.30 25.16 5.76
CA GLY A 68 -6.31 25.88 6.52
C GLY A 68 -7.76 25.56 6.13
N LEU A 69 -8.68 25.80 7.07
CA LEU A 69 -10.14 25.57 6.91
C LEU A 69 -10.80 26.37 5.78
N GLY A 70 -10.07 27.29 5.14
CA GLY A 70 -10.54 28.08 4.01
C GLY A 70 -10.40 27.43 2.64
N GLY A 71 -9.93 26.18 2.57
CA GLY A 71 -9.54 25.49 1.31
C GLY A 71 -10.67 25.12 0.35
N GLY A 72 -11.92 25.46 0.64
CA GLY A 72 -13.11 25.36 -0.23
C GLY A 72 -13.07 24.28 -1.32
N ALA A 73 -12.50 24.58 -2.46
CA ALA A 73 -12.44 23.67 -3.61
C ALA A 73 -11.50 22.48 -3.38
N SER A 74 -10.38 22.66 -2.69
CA SER A 74 -9.40 21.61 -2.39
C SER A 74 -10.01 20.55 -1.46
N HIS A 75 -10.70 20.96 -0.39
CA HIS A 75 -11.38 20.04 0.51
C HIS A 75 -12.52 19.29 -0.19
N LEU A 76 -13.28 19.96 -1.05
CA LEU A 76 -14.31 19.32 -1.85
C LEU A 76 -13.71 18.24 -2.76
N LEU A 77 -12.56 18.51 -3.38
CA LEU A 77 -11.88 17.56 -4.25
C LEU A 77 -11.41 16.33 -3.46
N LEU A 78 -10.85 16.50 -2.24
CA LEU A 78 -10.48 15.39 -1.37
C LEU A 78 -11.69 14.51 -1.02
N ILE A 79 -12.82 15.16 -0.63
CA ILE A 79 -14.07 14.46 -0.31
C ILE A 79 -14.60 13.68 -1.53
N LEU A 80 -14.43 14.19 -2.75
CA LEU A 80 -14.90 13.53 -3.96
C LEU A 80 -13.97 12.42 -4.43
N LEU A 81 -12.64 12.56 -4.28
CA LEU A 81 -11.67 11.57 -4.73
C LEU A 81 -11.73 10.27 -3.91
N PHE A 82 -12.00 10.36 -2.61
CA PHE A 82 -12.13 9.17 -1.77
C PHE A 82 -13.23 8.21 -2.27
N PRO A 83 -14.51 8.62 -2.44
CA PRO A 83 -15.52 7.72 -3.01
C PRO A 83 -15.22 7.32 -4.46
N VAL A 84 -14.52 8.12 -5.24
CA VAL A 84 -14.07 7.70 -6.58
C VAL A 84 -13.15 6.50 -6.49
N GLY A 85 -12.16 6.50 -5.59
CA GLY A 85 -11.29 5.35 -5.35
C GLY A 85 -12.06 4.10 -4.92
N LEU A 86 -12.96 4.25 -3.94
CA LEU A 86 -13.81 3.17 -3.45
C LEU A 86 -14.70 2.58 -4.56
N LEU A 87 -15.44 3.44 -5.26
CA LEU A 87 -16.38 3.01 -6.32
C LEU A 87 -15.67 2.40 -7.51
N THR A 88 -14.47 2.88 -7.84
CA THR A 88 -13.63 2.26 -8.87
C THR A 88 -13.32 0.82 -8.50
N MET A 89 -12.90 0.54 -7.26
CA MET A 89 -12.61 -0.82 -6.82
C MET A 89 -13.87 -1.69 -6.74
N VAL A 90 -15.00 -1.15 -6.28
CA VAL A 90 -16.29 -1.86 -6.29
C VAL A 90 -16.70 -2.25 -7.71
N PHE A 91 -16.56 -1.34 -8.67
CA PHE A 91 -16.87 -1.61 -10.08
C PHE A 91 -15.95 -2.69 -10.67
N LEU A 92 -14.65 -2.61 -10.38
CA LEU A 92 -13.67 -3.60 -10.83
C LEU A 92 -13.92 -4.96 -10.19
N ASP A 93 -14.27 -5.01 -8.90
CA ASP A 93 -14.65 -6.25 -8.22
C ASP A 93 -15.88 -6.90 -8.88
N ALA A 94 -16.93 -6.13 -9.14
CA ALA A 94 -18.12 -6.61 -9.84
C ALA A 94 -17.79 -7.16 -11.24
N LYS A 95 -16.84 -6.52 -11.95
CA LYS A 95 -16.43 -6.94 -13.30
C LYS A 95 -15.51 -8.15 -13.30
N PHE A 96 -14.53 -8.20 -12.42
CA PHE A 96 -13.50 -9.24 -12.38
C PHE A 96 -13.82 -10.37 -11.40
N GLN A 97 -14.88 -10.23 -10.62
CA GLN A 97 -15.36 -11.22 -9.65
C GLN A 97 -14.23 -11.69 -8.70
N ALA A 98 -13.96 -10.92 -7.65
CA ALA A 98 -12.95 -11.25 -6.63
C ALA A 98 -13.24 -12.55 -5.84
N HIS A 99 -14.15 -13.40 -6.35
CA HIS A 99 -14.47 -14.68 -5.72
C HIS A 99 -13.29 -15.66 -5.72
N SER A 100 -12.40 -15.60 -6.71
CA SER A 100 -11.18 -16.40 -6.72
C SER A 100 -10.05 -15.70 -5.98
N GLU A 101 -9.18 -16.47 -5.30
CA GLU A 101 -7.98 -15.94 -4.63
C GLU A 101 -7.09 -15.15 -5.60
N MET A 102 -6.95 -15.64 -6.84
CA MET A 102 -6.11 -15.02 -7.85
C MET A 102 -6.65 -13.63 -8.25
N ASN A 103 -7.97 -13.51 -8.49
CA ASN A 103 -8.59 -12.23 -8.85
C ASN A 103 -8.50 -11.25 -7.68
N LEU A 104 -8.70 -11.72 -6.44
CA LEU A 104 -8.49 -10.88 -5.26
C LEU A 104 -7.03 -10.40 -5.16
N GLY A 105 -6.06 -11.26 -5.46
CA GLY A 105 -4.65 -10.86 -5.51
C GLY A 105 -4.37 -9.78 -6.54
N TYR A 106 -4.98 -9.84 -7.72
CA TYR A 106 -4.86 -8.78 -8.75
C TYR A 106 -5.51 -7.48 -8.31
N LEU A 107 -6.71 -7.55 -7.73
CA LEU A 107 -7.41 -6.36 -7.23
C LEU A 107 -6.71 -5.76 -6.00
N ALA A 108 -6.14 -6.58 -5.12
CA ALA A 108 -5.30 -6.11 -4.02
C ALA A 108 -4.05 -5.37 -4.53
N ALA A 109 -3.37 -5.92 -5.55
CA ALA A 109 -2.23 -5.27 -6.19
C ALA A 109 -2.62 -3.91 -6.80
N LEU A 110 -3.81 -3.82 -7.40
CA LEU A 110 -4.32 -2.58 -7.96
C LEU A 110 -4.68 -1.56 -6.87
N ALA A 111 -5.35 -1.97 -5.79
CA ALA A 111 -5.71 -1.10 -4.67
C ALA A 111 -4.46 -0.49 -4.00
N VAL A 112 -3.43 -1.32 -3.78
CA VAL A 112 -2.12 -0.87 -3.28
C VAL A 112 -1.45 0.05 -4.30
N GLY A 113 -1.58 -0.23 -5.59
CA GLY A 113 -1.05 0.62 -6.65
C GLY A 113 -1.64 2.04 -6.66
N PHE A 114 -2.93 2.20 -6.40
CA PHE A 114 -3.56 3.54 -6.29
C PHE A 114 -2.90 4.40 -5.20
N HIS A 115 -2.62 3.80 -4.04
CA HIS A 115 -1.89 4.49 -2.99
C HIS A 115 -0.42 4.76 -3.38
N GLY A 116 0.23 3.81 -4.03
CA GLY A 116 1.61 3.93 -4.46
C GLY A 116 1.89 5.15 -5.34
N VAL A 117 0.89 5.65 -6.10
CA VAL A 117 1.03 6.92 -6.85
C VAL A 117 1.30 8.08 -5.90
N ALA A 118 0.54 8.19 -4.80
CA ALA A 118 0.69 9.28 -3.82
C ALA A 118 2.07 9.27 -3.16
N GLU A 119 2.51 8.09 -2.70
CA GLU A 119 3.85 7.92 -2.10
C GLU A 119 4.95 8.27 -3.10
N GLY A 120 4.81 7.82 -4.35
CA GLY A 120 5.73 8.16 -5.42
C GLY A 120 5.81 9.67 -5.62
N ILE A 121 4.67 10.37 -5.69
CA ILE A 121 4.62 11.84 -5.81
C ILE A 121 5.35 12.49 -4.64
N ALA A 122 5.12 12.04 -3.41
CA ALA A 122 5.81 12.57 -2.23
C ALA A 122 7.33 12.39 -2.33
N ILE A 123 7.81 11.20 -2.72
CA ILE A 123 9.23 10.91 -2.94
C ILE A 123 9.80 11.83 -4.03
N GLY A 124 9.14 11.90 -5.19
CA GLY A 124 9.62 12.68 -6.34
C GLY A 124 9.67 14.17 -6.06
N SER A 125 8.64 14.72 -5.41
CA SER A 125 8.60 16.13 -5.01
C SER A 125 9.70 16.47 -3.99
N GLY A 126 9.98 15.58 -3.03
CA GLY A 126 11.07 15.74 -2.07
C GLY A 126 12.46 15.71 -2.73
N LEU A 127 12.65 14.92 -3.77
CA LEU A 127 13.96 14.82 -4.47
C LEU A 127 14.26 15.99 -5.39
N SER A 128 13.25 16.69 -5.90
CA SER A 128 13.43 17.77 -6.87
C SER A 128 14.30 18.93 -6.37
N PRO A 129 14.12 19.46 -5.14
CA PRO A 129 14.96 20.52 -4.56
C PRO A 129 16.14 20.00 -3.71
N ALA A 130 16.20 18.71 -3.37
CA ALA A 130 17.12 18.20 -2.37
C ALA A 130 18.52 17.92 -2.93
N SER A 131 19.54 18.26 -2.16
CA SER A 131 20.93 17.89 -2.43
C SER A 131 21.30 16.51 -1.87
N ASP A 132 20.52 16.00 -0.92
CA ASP A 132 20.71 14.72 -0.24
C ASP A 132 19.45 13.87 -0.35
N VAL A 133 19.61 12.66 -0.88
CA VAL A 133 18.53 11.69 -1.09
C VAL A 133 17.86 11.29 0.23
N PHE A 134 18.62 11.08 1.30
CA PHE A 134 18.05 10.72 2.60
C PHE A 134 17.26 11.86 3.23
N ALA A 135 17.72 13.10 3.09
CA ALA A 135 16.95 14.26 3.53
C ALA A 135 15.65 14.43 2.73
N ALA A 136 15.70 14.11 1.42
CA ALA A 136 14.54 14.22 0.54
C ALA A 136 13.38 13.26 0.89
N ILE A 137 13.71 12.08 1.42
CA ILE A 137 12.72 11.07 1.85
C ILE A 137 12.46 11.11 3.37
N GLY A 138 12.78 12.22 4.04
CA GLY A 138 12.51 12.41 5.48
C GLY A 138 13.56 11.80 6.42
N GLY A 139 14.73 11.37 5.90
CA GLY A 139 15.80 10.77 6.67
C GLY A 139 15.80 9.24 6.64
N ALA A 140 16.81 8.64 7.31
CA ALA A 140 17.04 7.19 7.27
C ALA A 140 15.89 6.40 7.90
N THR A 141 15.33 6.85 9.00
CA THR A 141 14.24 6.17 9.72
C THR A 141 12.96 6.11 8.89
N VAL A 142 12.63 7.20 8.19
CA VAL A 142 11.47 7.25 7.27
C VAL A 142 11.70 6.33 6.07
N ALA A 143 12.93 6.29 5.54
CA ALA A 143 13.29 5.37 4.46
C ALA A 143 13.16 3.90 4.89
N GLU A 144 13.62 3.54 6.08
CA GLU A 144 13.49 2.19 6.65
C GLU A 144 12.03 1.81 6.82
N SER A 145 11.21 2.71 7.38
CA SER A 145 9.78 2.52 7.52
C SER A 145 9.10 2.29 6.18
N PHE A 146 9.42 3.10 5.16
CA PHE A 146 8.89 2.93 3.80
C PHE A 146 9.23 1.54 3.22
N VAL A 147 10.47 1.07 3.40
CA VAL A 147 10.90 -0.27 2.94
C VAL A 147 10.11 -1.38 3.65
N ILE A 148 9.90 -1.28 4.97
CA ILE A 148 9.11 -2.24 5.74
C ILE A 148 7.64 -2.21 5.29
N HIS A 149 7.07 -1.03 5.11
CA HIS A 149 5.71 -0.81 4.62
C HIS A 149 5.51 -1.50 3.27
N LYS A 150 6.38 -1.26 2.30
CA LYS A 150 6.32 -1.91 0.96
C LYS A 150 6.52 -3.42 1.02
N ALA A 151 7.32 -3.92 1.94
CA ALA A 151 7.44 -5.36 2.13
C ALA A 151 6.15 -5.98 2.68
N LEU A 152 5.46 -5.31 3.62
CA LEU A 152 4.18 -5.77 4.14
C LEU A 152 3.05 -5.70 3.11
N GLU A 153 3.04 -4.70 2.23
CA GLU A 153 2.15 -4.66 1.07
C GLU A 153 2.38 -5.85 0.14
N GLY A 154 3.64 -6.11 -0.24
CA GLY A 154 4.02 -7.27 -1.05
C GLY A 154 3.60 -8.59 -0.41
N PHE A 155 3.74 -8.71 0.91
CA PHE A 155 3.24 -9.85 1.68
C PHE A 155 1.72 -9.99 1.56
N ALA A 156 0.95 -8.93 1.82
CA ALA A 156 -0.50 -8.95 1.78
C ALA A 156 -1.05 -9.34 0.38
N ILE A 157 -0.46 -8.80 -0.70
CA ILE A 157 -0.82 -9.16 -2.07
C ILE A 157 -0.47 -10.63 -2.35
N SER A 158 0.70 -11.09 -1.91
CA SER A 158 1.24 -12.41 -2.23
C SER A 158 0.43 -13.56 -1.63
N ILE A 159 -0.20 -13.37 -0.48
CA ILE A 159 -1.00 -14.39 0.21
C ILE A 159 -2.03 -15.02 -0.75
N PHE A 160 -2.68 -14.20 -1.58
CA PHE A 160 -3.70 -14.65 -2.52
C PHE A 160 -3.10 -15.20 -3.81
N LEU A 161 -2.04 -14.58 -4.32
CA LEU A 161 -1.39 -14.98 -5.56
C LEU A 161 -0.63 -16.31 -5.43
N LEU A 162 -0.23 -16.68 -4.22
CA LEU A 162 0.52 -17.91 -3.94
C LEU A 162 -0.35 -19.16 -3.75
N ALA A 163 -1.65 -19.08 -3.93
CA ALA A 163 -2.57 -20.22 -3.82
C ALA A 163 -2.11 -21.47 -4.60
N LYS A 164 -1.42 -21.27 -5.70
CA LYS A 164 -0.89 -22.32 -6.59
C LYS A 164 0.66 -22.33 -6.67
N GLY A 165 1.34 -21.76 -5.68
CA GLY A 165 2.79 -21.59 -5.63
C GLY A 165 3.30 -20.38 -6.43
N ILE A 166 4.62 -20.12 -6.34
CA ILE A 166 5.24 -19.02 -7.09
C ILE A 166 5.19 -19.34 -8.59
N ARG A 167 4.60 -18.41 -9.35
CA ARG A 167 4.53 -18.47 -10.80
C ARG A 167 5.05 -17.15 -11.38
N LYS A 168 5.48 -17.16 -12.64
CA LYS A 168 5.87 -15.94 -13.34
C LYS A 168 4.81 -14.84 -13.23
N LYS A 169 3.52 -15.19 -13.33
CA LYS A 169 2.40 -14.24 -13.16
C LYS A 169 2.36 -13.62 -11.76
N THR A 170 2.65 -14.40 -10.70
CA THR A 170 2.71 -13.89 -9.32
C THR A 170 3.77 -12.81 -9.18
N ILE A 171 4.98 -13.09 -9.65
CA ILE A 171 6.10 -12.14 -9.61
C ILE A 171 5.76 -10.87 -10.41
N ILE A 172 5.26 -11.04 -11.63
CA ILE A 172 4.88 -9.90 -12.49
C ILE A 172 3.81 -9.04 -11.80
N THR A 173 2.79 -9.64 -11.18
CA THR A 173 1.72 -8.90 -10.51
C THR A 173 2.23 -8.11 -9.31
N VAL A 174 3.09 -8.72 -8.48
CA VAL A 174 3.70 -8.04 -7.33
C VAL A 174 4.58 -6.88 -7.79
N LEU A 175 5.39 -7.08 -8.83
CA LEU A 175 6.20 -6.00 -9.41
C LEU A 175 5.34 -4.91 -10.05
N ALA A 176 4.26 -5.30 -10.73
CA ALA A 176 3.33 -4.35 -11.34
C ALA A 176 2.63 -3.46 -10.30
N ALA A 177 2.40 -3.96 -9.07
CA ALA A 177 1.87 -3.15 -7.98
C ALA A 177 2.81 -2.00 -7.57
N GLY A 178 4.12 -2.11 -7.83
CA GLY A 178 5.10 -1.06 -7.56
C GLY A 178 5.24 -0.03 -8.69
N LEU A 179 4.77 -0.32 -9.91
CA LEU A 179 4.90 0.62 -11.04
C LEU A 179 4.23 1.98 -10.79
N PRO A 180 3.03 2.06 -10.18
CA PRO A 180 2.40 3.34 -9.86
C PRO A 180 3.27 4.23 -8.95
N THR A 181 4.00 3.66 -7.99
CA THR A 181 4.94 4.43 -7.15
C THR A 181 6.07 5.04 -7.99
N ILE A 182 6.63 4.29 -8.93
CA ILE A 182 7.69 4.79 -9.81
C ILE A 182 7.17 5.89 -10.73
N LEU A 183 5.98 5.72 -11.29
CA LEU A 183 5.31 6.75 -12.10
C LEU A 183 4.97 7.98 -11.28
N GLY A 184 4.48 7.80 -10.06
CA GLY A 184 4.24 8.87 -9.10
C GLY A 184 5.51 9.67 -8.80
N ALA A 185 6.66 8.99 -8.62
CA ALA A 185 7.94 9.65 -8.38
C ALA A 185 8.38 10.51 -9.57
N LEU A 186 8.15 10.05 -10.79
CA LEU A 186 8.37 10.86 -12.00
C LEU A 186 7.48 12.10 -12.04
N ILE A 187 6.19 11.93 -11.75
CA ILE A 187 5.21 13.02 -11.71
C ILE A 187 5.58 14.03 -10.61
N GLY A 188 5.91 13.54 -9.41
CA GLY A 188 6.33 14.36 -8.29
C GLY A 188 7.60 15.17 -8.59
N PHE A 189 8.61 14.53 -9.21
CA PHE A 189 9.86 15.20 -9.59
C PHE A 189 9.65 16.33 -10.59
N VAL A 190 8.76 16.14 -11.58
CA VAL A 190 8.57 17.09 -12.69
C VAL A 190 7.56 18.19 -12.32
N PHE A 191 6.46 17.82 -11.66
CA PHE A 191 5.32 18.72 -11.47
C PHE A 191 5.06 19.08 -10.01
N SER A 192 5.56 18.30 -9.07
CA SER A 192 5.36 18.46 -7.61
C SER A 192 3.88 18.74 -7.22
N PRO A 193 2.91 17.94 -7.72
CA PRO A 193 1.52 18.13 -7.33
C PRO A 193 1.32 17.75 -5.86
N ASP A 194 0.25 18.26 -5.24
CA ASP A 194 -0.12 17.87 -3.88
C ASP A 194 -0.52 16.37 -3.86
N SER A 195 0.23 15.58 -3.09
CA SER A 195 0.02 14.12 -2.97
C SER A 195 -1.25 13.76 -2.21
N SER A 196 -1.82 14.67 -1.41
CA SER A 196 -3.03 14.44 -0.60
C SER A 196 -4.23 13.99 -1.43
N TYR A 197 -4.37 14.51 -2.65
CA TYR A 197 -5.43 14.09 -3.57
C TYR A 197 -5.32 12.62 -3.96
N PHE A 198 -4.11 12.15 -4.18
CA PHE A 198 -3.83 10.77 -4.53
C PHE A 198 -3.93 9.86 -3.31
N PHE A 199 -3.59 10.35 -2.12
CA PHE A 199 -3.85 9.65 -0.86
C PHE A 199 -5.34 9.48 -0.61
N ALA A 200 -6.17 10.49 -0.85
CA ALA A 200 -7.62 10.36 -0.74
C ALA A 200 -8.18 9.29 -1.69
N LEU A 201 -7.73 9.27 -2.96
CA LEU A 201 -8.11 8.25 -3.93
C LEU A 201 -7.66 6.86 -3.49
N GLY A 202 -6.42 6.72 -3.05
CA GLY A 202 -5.83 5.48 -2.52
C GLY A 202 -6.54 4.99 -1.26
N GLY A 203 -6.95 5.90 -0.36
CA GLY A 203 -7.72 5.60 0.84
C GLY A 203 -9.06 4.93 0.52
N GLY A 204 -9.77 5.42 -0.51
CA GLY A 204 -10.99 4.78 -0.99
C GLY A 204 -10.75 3.35 -1.49
N ALA A 205 -9.68 3.13 -2.26
CA ALA A 205 -9.31 1.80 -2.73
C ALA A 205 -8.88 0.88 -1.57
N ALA A 206 -8.15 1.40 -0.59
CA ALA A 206 -7.75 0.67 0.62
C ALA A 206 -8.95 0.25 1.46
N LEU A 207 -9.97 1.11 1.60
CA LEU A 207 -11.21 0.78 2.31
C LEU A 207 -11.95 -0.40 1.66
N TRP A 208 -12.04 -0.43 0.32
CA TRP A 208 -12.59 -1.59 -0.38
C TRP A 208 -11.80 -2.85 -0.05
N LEU A 209 -10.47 -2.82 -0.17
CA LEU A 209 -9.61 -3.98 0.10
C LEU A 209 -9.78 -4.45 1.55
N LEU A 210 -9.75 -3.54 2.51
CA LEU A 210 -9.96 -3.85 3.94
C LEU A 210 -11.30 -4.56 4.16
N THR A 211 -12.37 -4.05 3.57
CA THR A 211 -13.72 -4.64 3.71
C THR A 211 -13.74 -6.09 3.20
N VAL A 212 -13.16 -6.34 2.03
CA VAL A 212 -13.09 -7.69 1.44
C VAL A 212 -12.23 -8.63 2.28
N LEU A 213 -11.08 -8.15 2.80
CA LEU A 213 -10.20 -8.95 3.63
C LEU A 213 -10.86 -9.32 4.97
N ILE A 214 -11.54 -8.38 5.63
CA ILE A 214 -12.30 -8.65 6.85
C ILE A 214 -13.37 -9.71 6.57
N GLN A 215 -14.20 -9.55 5.55
CA GLN A 215 -15.26 -10.52 5.21
C GLN A 215 -14.69 -11.92 4.99
N ARG A 216 -13.57 -12.04 4.25
CA ARG A 216 -12.94 -13.35 3.99
C ARG A 216 -12.29 -13.94 5.23
N SER A 217 -11.69 -13.12 6.08
CA SER A 217 -11.04 -13.60 7.31
C SER A 217 -12.04 -14.11 8.35
N LEU A 218 -13.30 -13.65 8.31
CA LEU A 218 -14.37 -14.11 9.19
C LEU A 218 -14.75 -15.60 9.01
N SER A 219 -14.23 -16.27 7.98
CA SER A 219 -14.33 -17.73 7.82
C SER A 219 -13.58 -18.51 8.90
N LEU A 220 -12.66 -17.86 9.66
CA LEU A 220 -12.08 -18.43 10.88
C LEU A 220 -13.18 -18.59 11.95
N THR A 221 -13.39 -19.83 12.38
CA THR A 221 -14.41 -20.16 13.37
C THR A 221 -14.04 -19.70 14.78
N ASN A 222 -12.74 -19.71 15.11
CA ASN A 222 -12.24 -19.26 16.40
C ASN A 222 -11.99 -17.74 16.38
N ARG A 223 -12.88 -16.99 17.03
CA ARG A 223 -12.84 -15.53 17.11
C ARG A 223 -11.61 -14.98 17.82
N THR A 224 -11.09 -15.69 18.82
CA THR A 224 -9.85 -15.29 19.52
C THR A 224 -8.66 -15.39 18.59
N VAL A 225 -8.52 -16.50 17.84
CA VAL A 225 -7.47 -16.66 16.84
C VAL A 225 -7.56 -15.60 15.75
N TRP A 226 -8.77 -15.30 15.29
CA TRP A 226 -9.01 -14.23 14.32
C TRP A 226 -8.54 -12.87 14.85
N ALA A 227 -8.95 -12.50 16.07
CA ALA A 227 -8.58 -11.23 16.67
C ALA A 227 -7.06 -11.11 16.89
N ILE A 228 -6.40 -12.18 17.33
CA ILE A 228 -4.94 -12.21 17.49
C ILE A 228 -4.25 -12.05 16.14
N ALA A 229 -4.71 -12.74 15.08
CA ALA A 229 -4.13 -12.63 13.75
C ALA A 229 -4.26 -11.20 13.18
N LEU A 230 -5.45 -10.59 13.33
CA LEU A 230 -5.70 -9.21 12.91
C LEU A 230 -4.82 -8.23 13.69
N LEU A 231 -4.73 -8.39 15.02
CA LEU A 231 -3.87 -7.56 15.87
C LEU A 231 -2.40 -7.69 15.50
N LEU A 232 -1.91 -8.90 15.22
CA LEU A 232 -0.54 -9.12 14.77
C LEU A 232 -0.25 -8.35 13.47
N GLY A 233 -1.13 -8.45 12.49
CA GLY A 233 -0.98 -7.70 11.24
C GLY A 233 -0.99 -6.18 11.46
N PHE A 234 -1.91 -5.68 12.28
CA PHE A 234 -1.99 -4.27 12.64
C PHE A 234 -0.70 -3.79 13.32
N LEU A 235 -0.21 -4.52 14.32
CA LEU A 235 1.01 -4.15 15.06
C LEU A 235 2.27 -4.21 14.20
N LEU A 236 2.35 -5.10 13.20
CA LEU A 236 3.48 -5.16 12.28
C LEU A 236 3.63 -3.83 11.51
N LEU A 237 2.55 -3.30 10.94
CA LEU A 237 2.62 -2.06 10.18
C LEU A 237 2.60 -0.83 11.11
N TYR A 238 1.90 -0.88 12.25
CA TYR A 238 1.95 0.16 13.26
C TYR A 238 3.38 0.40 13.77
N SER A 239 4.12 -0.69 14.05
CA SER A 239 5.51 -0.58 14.50
C SER A 239 6.41 0.07 13.44
N ALA A 240 6.15 -0.22 12.15
CA ALA A 240 6.84 0.46 11.06
C ALA A 240 6.46 1.96 11.00
N GLY A 241 5.17 2.28 11.18
CA GLY A 241 4.66 3.65 11.19
C GLY A 241 5.26 4.52 12.31
N LEU A 242 5.58 3.92 13.47
CA LEU A 242 6.25 4.66 14.55
C LEU A 242 7.66 5.17 14.17
N LEU A 243 8.29 4.58 13.18
CA LEU A 243 9.58 5.08 12.67
C LEU A 243 9.42 6.36 11.83
N HIS A 244 8.22 6.71 11.40
CA HIS A 244 7.93 7.96 10.69
C HIS A 244 7.80 9.17 11.66
N SER A 245 7.47 8.92 12.90
CA SER A 245 7.13 9.99 13.88
C SER A 245 8.31 10.49 14.71
N VAL A 246 9.52 10.04 14.39
CA VAL A 246 10.77 10.44 15.04
C VAL A 246 11.63 11.21 14.06
#